data_3b7ca4c6d0ccdf7d48c45455a110d371
#
_entry.id   3b7ca4c6d0ccdf7d48c45455a110d371
#
_cell.length_a   1.000
_cell.length_b   1.000
_cell.length_c   1.000
_cell.angle_alpha   90.00
_cell.angle_beta   90.00
_cell.angle_gamma   90.00
#
_symmetry.space_group_name_H-M   'P 1'
#
loop_
_entity.id
_entity.type
_entity.pdbx_description
1 polymer ?
#
loop_
_entity_poly.entity_id
_entity_poly.type
_entity_poly.pdbx_seq_one_letter_code
_entity_poly.pdbx_strand_id
1 'polypeptide(L)'
;QLKLTAFAAIPNDMKELGPEWIERYVRTVLVETYSVGLEFGFINGGGSVAHQPVGLMKDVNPETGAVTDKKSSGKLTFAPSDKGEIVAGELYEVVKALSVDAKGKSRKVLNKIVMVVNPIDAIGVQARNTIQTATGQWVMALPYNIKPVECEEVPVGKALFFVKGQYIAAIAGGYKLKEFDQTLAFEDATLYTIKQFANGKPKDNKAALVYDLEISFTPPAETKTK
;
A
#
# COMPACT_ATOMS: atom_id res chain seq x y z
N GLN A 1 -21.71 3.70 -6.64
CA GLN A 1 -20.73 4.79 -6.66
C GLN A 1 -20.13 4.92 -5.27
N LEU A 2 -18.83 4.74 -5.18
CA LEU A 2 -18.09 4.84 -3.92
C LEU A 2 -17.64 6.29 -3.77
N LYS A 3 -18.14 6.95 -2.73
CA LYS A 3 -17.85 8.36 -2.44
C LYS A 3 -16.88 8.44 -1.26
N LEU A 4 -15.70 9.00 -1.49
CA LEU A 4 -14.79 9.41 -0.44
C LEU A 4 -15.00 10.89 -0.14
N THR A 5 -15.14 11.22 1.13
CA THR A 5 -15.26 12.61 1.60
C THR A 5 -14.22 12.82 2.70
N ALA A 6 -13.37 13.82 2.52
CA ALA A 6 -12.50 14.32 3.57
C ALA A 6 -13.09 15.66 4.07
N PHE A 7 -12.93 15.95 5.35
CA PHE A 7 -13.37 17.19 5.95
C PHE A 7 -12.34 17.71 6.95
N ALA A 8 -12.30 19.02 7.12
CA ALA A 8 -11.51 19.71 8.13
C ALA A 8 -12.36 20.82 8.76
N ALA A 9 -12.37 20.89 10.08
CA ALA A 9 -12.95 21.99 10.82
C ALA A 9 -11.85 22.99 11.20
N ILE A 10 -12.01 24.25 10.82
CA ILE A 10 -11.04 25.31 11.06
C ILE A 10 -11.70 26.38 11.95
N PRO A 11 -11.14 26.68 13.13
CA PRO A 11 -11.62 27.78 13.97
C PRO A 11 -11.63 29.10 13.20
N ASN A 12 -12.67 29.93 13.44
CA ASN A 12 -12.81 31.18 12.71
C ASN A 12 -11.71 32.19 13.04
N ASP A 13 -11.13 32.12 14.23
CA ASP A 13 -9.96 32.95 14.61
C ASP A 13 -8.77 32.77 13.65
N MET A 14 -8.62 31.58 13.08
CA MET A 14 -7.58 31.36 12.09
C MET A 14 -7.81 32.10 10.77
N LYS A 15 -9.04 32.52 10.48
CA LYS A 15 -9.35 33.31 9.28
C LYS A 15 -8.72 34.67 9.31
N GLU A 16 -8.36 35.18 10.49
CA GLU A 16 -7.65 36.45 10.65
C GLU A 16 -6.22 36.40 10.09
N LEU A 17 -5.65 35.21 9.90
CA LEU A 17 -4.31 34.99 9.30
C LEU A 17 -4.28 35.24 7.79
N GLY A 18 -5.44 35.44 7.17
CA GLY A 18 -5.60 35.76 5.76
C GLY A 18 -6.17 34.61 4.92
N PRO A 19 -7.05 34.94 3.97
CA PRO A 19 -7.82 33.96 3.22
C PRO A 19 -6.95 33.01 2.33
N GLU A 20 -5.88 33.57 1.74
CA GLU A 20 -4.98 32.76 0.87
C GLU A 20 -4.20 31.70 1.64
N TRP A 21 -3.79 32.03 2.86
CA TRP A 21 -3.08 31.08 3.73
C TRP A 21 -4.00 29.94 4.14
N ILE A 22 -5.23 30.25 4.55
CA ILE A 22 -6.23 29.24 4.95
C ILE A 22 -6.56 28.32 3.78
N GLU A 23 -6.85 28.87 2.61
CA GLU A 23 -7.19 28.05 1.45
C GLU A 23 -6.06 27.06 1.13
N ARG A 24 -4.80 27.53 1.15
CA ARG A 24 -3.63 26.67 0.91
C ARG A 24 -3.51 25.59 1.98
N TYR A 25 -3.60 25.94 3.25
CA TYR A 25 -3.50 25.03 4.37
C TYR A 25 -4.59 23.96 4.32
N VAL A 26 -5.85 24.40 4.22
CA VAL A 26 -7.01 23.49 4.17
C VAL A 26 -6.93 22.55 2.96
N ARG A 27 -6.54 23.07 1.81
CA ARG A 27 -6.37 22.26 0.59
C ARG A 27 -5.30 21.21 0.79
N THR A 28 -4.16 21.54 1.37
CA THR A 28 -3.07 20.60 1.63
C THR A 28 -3.53 19.49 2.58
N VAL A 29 -4.07 19.84 3.74
CA VAL A 29 -4.54 18.86 4.74
C VAL A 29 -5.62 17.94 4.17
N LEU A 30 -6.59 18.50 3.43
CA LEU A 30 -7.66 17.71 2.84
C LEU A 30 -7.16 16.78 1.73
N VAL A 31 -6.19 17.20 0.91
CA VAL A 31 -5.59 16.37 -0.13
C VAL A 31 -4.78 15.22 0.48
N GLU A 32 -4.01 15.49 1.52
CA GLU A 32 -3.27 14.46 2.26
C GLU A 32 -4.22 13.43 2.87
N THR A 33 -5.22 13.88 3.63
CA THR A 33 -6.24 13.00 4.22
C THR A 33 -6.97 12.17 3.17
N TYR A 34 -7.28 12.78 2.03
CA TYR A 34 -7.93 12.10 0.92
C TYR A 34 -7.01 11.03 0.30
N SER A 35 -5.72 11.32 0.14
CA SER A 35 -4.73 10.38 -0.39
C SER A 35 -4.60 9.14 0.49
N VAL A 36 -4.53 9.32 1.80
CA VAL A 36 -4.53 8.22 2.79
C VAL A 36 -5.81 7.38 2.67
N GLY A 37 -6.97 8.04 2.57
CA GLY A 37 -8.25 7.34 2.40
C GLY A 37 -8.34 6.53 1.09
N LEU A 38 -7.74 7.02 0.01
CA LEU A 38 -7.64 6.27 -1.26
C LEU A 38 -6.70 5.07 -1.13
N GLU A 39 -5.55 5.27 -0.50
CA GLU A 39 -4.55 4.23 -0.26
C GLU A 39 -5.17 3.10 0.55
N PHE A 40 -5.82 3.41 1.67
CA PHE A 40 -6.59 2.45 2.45
C PHE A 40 -7.61 1.71 1.58
N GLY A 41 -8.41 2.43 0.78
CA GLY A 41 -9.43 1.85 -0.08
C GLY A 41 -8.86 0.87 -1.11
N PHE A 42 -7.71 1.18 -1.72
CA PHE A 42 -7.09 0.31 -2.73
C PHE A 42 -6.29 -0.85 -2.13
N ILE A 43 -5.83 -0.76 -0.89
CA ILE A 43 -5.11 -1.83 -0.20
C ILE A 43 -6.08 -2.71 0.61
N ASN A 44 -6.94 -2.12 1.46
CA ASN A 44 -7.75 -2.83 2.45
C ASN A 44 -9.25 -2.74 2.20
N GLY A 45 -9.71 -2.02 1.17
CA GLY A 45 -11.13 -1.74 0.97
C GLY A 45 -12.01 -2.98 0.90
N GLY A 46 -13.14 -2.94 1.62
CA GLY A 46 -14.08 -4.05 1.81
C GLY A 46 -15.10 -4.24 0.68
N GLY A 47 -14.99 -3.53 -0.43
CA GLY A 47 -15.89 -3.65 -1.58
C GLY A 47 -17.23 -2.93 -1.39
N SER A 48 -18.23 -3.35 -2.17
CA SER A 48 -19.54 -2.66 -2.26
C SER A 48 -20.31 -2.61 -0.95
N VAL A 49 -20.23 -3.63 -0.11
CA VAL A 49 -20.92 -3.69 1.19
C VAL A 49 -20.38 -2.62 2.14
N ALA A 50 -19.07 -2.39 2.11
CA ALA A 50 -18.42 -1.35 2.90
C ALA A 50 -18.41 0.03 2.22
N HIS A 51 -19.05 0.17 1.06
CA HIS A 51 -18.96 1.37 0.22
C HIS A 51 -17.52 1.80 -0.10
N GLN A 52 -16.64 0.82 -0.34
CA GLN A 52 -15.22 0.99 -0.61
C GLN A 52 -14.82 0.26 -1.89
N PRO A 53 -13.68 0.61 -2.52
CA PRO A 53 -13.06 -0.25 -3.54
C PRO A 53 -12.81 -1.66 -3.00
N VAL A 54 -12.60 -2.62 -3.89
CA VAL A 54 -12.08 -3.93 -3.46
C VAL A 54 -10.56 -3.83 -3.34
N GLY A 55 -10.05 -3.95 -2.13
CA GLY A 55 -8.63 -3.83 -1.85
C GLY A 55 -7.78 -4.97 -2.42
N LEU A 56 -6.49 -4.70 -2.63
CA LEU A 56 -5.51 -5.69 -3.09
C LEU A 56 -5.25 -6.80 -2.06
N MET A 57 -5.46 -6.51 -0.76
CA MET A 57 -5.38 -7.49 0.34
C MET A 57 -6.68 -8.27 0.55
N LYS A 58 -7.63 -8.17 -0.37
CA LYS A 58 -8.92 -8.88 -0.30
C LYS A 58 -9.06 -9.88 -1.44
N ASP A 59 -9.81 -10.94 -1.16
CA ASP A 59 -10.29 -11.91 -2.13
C ASP A 59 -11.80 -11.72 -2.35
N VAL A 60 -12.23 -11.91 -3.59
CA VAL A 60 -13.65 -11.86 -3.95
C VAL A 60 -14.12 -13.28 -4.27
N ASN A 61 -15.14 -13.74 -3.60
CA ASN A 61 -15.80 -15.00 -3.96
C ASN A 61 -16.53 -14.81 -5.31
N PRO A 62 -16.20 -15.58 -6.35
CA PRO A 62 -16.77 -15.40 -7.68
C PRO A 62 -18.28 -15.72 -7.75
N GLU A 63 -18.78 -16.57 -6.85
CA GLU A 63 -20.18 -17.00 -6.83
C GLU A 63 -21.08 -16.03 -6.05
N THR A 64 -20.62 -15.61 -4.87
CA THR A 64 -21.41 -14.78 -3.94
C THR A 64 -21.08 -13.29 -4.02
N GLY A 65 -19.93 -12.93 -4.60
CA GLY A 65 -19.40 -11.57 -4.57
C GLY A 65 -18.90 -11.12 -3.19
N ALA A 66 -18.88 -12.02 -2.20
CA ALA A 66 -18.41 -11.70 -0.86
C ALA A 66 -16.91 -11.36 -0.87
N VAL A 67 -16.54 -10.32 -0.12
CA VAL A 67 -15.16 -9.86 0.01
C VAL A 67 -14.63 -10.31 1.37
N THR A 68 -13.50 -10.99 1.36
CA THR A 68 -12.82 -11.52 2.57
C THR A 68 -11.35 -11.15 2.56
N ASP A 69 -10.72 -11.19 3.72
CA ASP A 69 -9.28 -10.99 3.81
C ASP A 69 -8.52 -12.08 3.06
N LYS A 70 -7.52 -11.66 2.30
CA LYS A 70 -6.63 -12.56 1.59
C LYS A 70 -5.76 -13.33 2.58
N LYS A 71 -5.75 -14.66 2.47
CA LYS A 71 -4.88 -15.49 3.30
C LYS A 71 -3.43 -15.33 2.86
N SER A 72 -2.51 -15.47 3.81
CA SER A 72 -1.08 -15.53 3.51
C SER A 72 -0.78 -16.71 2.57
N SER A 73 -0.01 -16.45 1.54
CA SER A 73 0.42 -17.46 0.55
C SER A 73 1.70 -18.20 0.97
N GLY A 74 2.36 -17.72 2.01
CA GLY A 74 3.62 -18.28 2.53
C GLY A 74 4.37 -17.29 3.38
N LYS A 75 5.63 -17.63 3.69
CA LYS A 75 6.51 -16.80 4.52
C LYS A 75 7.73 -16.36 3.72
N LEU A 76 8.22 -15.17 4.01
CA LEU A 76 9.46 -14.61 3.47
C LEU A 76 10.36 -14.23 4.64
N THR A 77 11.58 -14.73 4.61
CA THR A 77 12.54 -14.51 5.69
C THR A 77 13.64 -13.54 5.30
N PHE A 78 13.90 -13.40 4.00
CA PHE A 78 15.06 -12.67 3.48
C PHE A 78 16.34 -13.07 4.20
N ALA A 79 16.46 -14.36 4.56
CA ALA A 79 17.60 -14.86 5.31
C ALA A 79 18.89 -14.71 4.50
N PRO A 80 20.01 -14.31 5.16
CA PRO A 80 21.29 -14.20 4.49
C PRO A 80 21.76 -15.59 4.03
N SER A 81 22.30 -15.67 2.84
CA SER A 81 23.01 -16.82 2.33
C SER A 81 24.22 -16.36 1.52
N ASP A 82 25.27 -17.19 1.46
CA ASP A 82 26.54 -16.81 0.81
C ASP A 82 26.37 -16.36 -0.65
N LYS A 83 25.36 -16.87 -1.33
CA LYS A 83 25.05 -16.54 -2.73
C LYS A 83 23.69 -15.90 -2.96
N GLY A 84 22.96 -15.51 -1.90
CA GLY A 84 21.61 -14.96 -2.01
C GLY A 84 20.56 -15.96 -2.52
N GLU A 85 20.87 -17.27 -2.48
CA GLU A 85 20.00 -18.32 -3.02
C GLU A 85 18.64 -18.39 -2.29
N ILE A 86 18.62 -18.13 -0.97
CA ILE A 86 17.39 -18.17 -0.18
C ILE A 86 16.44 -17.06 -0.64
N VAL A 87 16.91 -15.84 -0.72
CA VAL A 87 16.11 -14.70 -1.18
C VAL A 87 15.63 -14.89 -2.62
N ALA A 88 16.51 -15.39 -3.49
CA ALA A 88 16.16 -15.67 -4.88
C ALA A 88 15.11 -16.79 -4.99
N GLY A 89 15.18 -17.82 -4.17
CA GLY A 89 14.21 -18.92 -4.10
C GLY A 89 12.86 -18.46 -3.55
N GLU A 90 12.84 -17.70 -2.46
CA GLU A 90 11.62 -17.14 -1.91
C GLU A 90 10.89 -16.26 -2.94
N LEU A 91 11.60 -15.36 -3.59
CA LEU A 91 11.02 -14.47 -4.60
C LEU A 91 10.67 -15.21 -5.90
N TYR A 92 11.38 -16.30 -6.25
CA TYR A 92 11.00 -17.15 -7.38
C TYR A 92 9.58 -17.73 -7.19
N GLU A 93 9.26 -18.27 -6.00
CA GLU A 93 7.93 -18.82 -5.74
C GLU A 93 6.85 -17.71 -5.80
N VAL A 94 7.12 -16.50 -5.32
CA VAL A 94 6.22 -15.35 -5.47
C VAL A 94 5.97 -15.04 -6.95
N VAL A 95 7.04 -14.91 -7.74
CA VAL A 95 6.96 -14.57 -9.17
C VAL A 95 6.23 -15.66 -9.95
N LYS A 96 6.52 -16.94 -9.65
CA LYS A 96 5.87 -18.10 -10.25
C LYS A 96 4.37 -18.12 -9.94
N ALA A 97 3.98 -17.91 -8.69
CA ALA A 97 2.57 -17.86 -8.29
C ALA A 97 1.81 -16.74 -9.00
N LEU A 98 2.43 -15.55 -9.14
CA LEU A 98 1.86 -14.42 -9.86
C LEU A 98 1.86 -14.59 -11.39
N SER A 99 2.66 -15.49 -11.94
CA SER A 99 2.73 -15.71 -13.39
C SER A 99 1.53 -16.48 -13.96
N VAL A 100 0.63 -16.96 -13.10
CA VAL A 100 -0.57 -17.70 -13.50
C VAL A 100 -1.80 -16.98 -12.97
N ASP A 101 -2.79 -16.73 -13.82
CA ASP A 101 -4.06 -16.11 -13.43
C ASP A 101 -4.99 -17.12 -12.70
N ALA A 102 -6.13 -16.64 -12.21
CA ALA A 102 -7.10 -17.49 -11.53
C ALA A 102 -7.70 -18.60 -12.42
N LYS A 103 -7.59 -18.48 -13.76
CA LYS A 103 -8.05 -19.46 -14.75
C LYS A 103 -6.96 -20.43 -15.18
N GLY A 104 -5.77 -20.35 -14.60
CA GLY A 104 -4.62 -21.18 -14.97
C GLY A 104 -3.86 -20.72 -16.21
N LYS A 105 -4.16 -19.55 -16.78
CA LYS A 105 -3.47 -19.01 -17.94
C LYS A 105 -2.21 -18.26 -17.52
N SER A 106 -1.11 -18.50 -18.23
CA SER A 106 0.17 -17.81 -18.00
C SER A 106 0.09 -16.32 -18.38
N ARG A 107 0.72 -15.46 -17.59
CA ARG A 107 0.85 -14.03 -17.84
C ARG A 107 2.29 -13.54 -17.67
N LYS A 108 2.66 -12.50 -18.41
CA LYS A 108 3.99 -11.88 -18.34
C LYS A 108 4.06 -10.99 -17.09
N VAL A 109 4.91 -11.35 -16.13
CA VAL A 109 5.03 -10.66 -14.83
C VAL A 109 6.39 -10.04 -14.58
N LEU A 110 7.44 -10.45 -15.30
CA LEU A 110 8.78 -9.90 -15.12
C LEU A 110 8.78 -8.37 -15.29
N ASN A 111 9.43 -7.67 -14.39
CA ASN A 111 9.47 -6.20 -14.28
C ASN A 111 8.11 -5.52 -14.05
N LYS A 112 7.06 -6.29 -13.72
CA LYS A 112 5.71 -5.77 -13.46
C LYS A 112 5.24 -6.04 -12.02
N ILE A 113 6.03 -6.75 -11.22
CA ILE A 113 5.71 -7.03 -9.83
C ILE A 113 6.14 -5.83 -8.98
N VAL A 114 5.25 -5.43 -8.09
CA VAL A 114 5.49 -4.45 -7.04
C VAL A 114 5.34 -5.18 -5.72
N MET A 115 6.29 -4.96 -4.83
CA MET A 115 6.23 -5.37 -3.43
C MET A 115 5.82 -4.16 -2.60
N VAL A 116 4.77 -4.28 -1.81
CA VAL A 116 4.32 -3.21 -0.90
C VAL A 116 4.43 -3.73 0.52
N VAL A 117 5.05 -2.96 1.38
CA VAL A 117 5.33 -3.31 2.77
C VAL A 117 5.11 -2.11 3.69
N ASN A 118 4.90 -2.38 4.96
CA ASN A 118 4.89 -1.32 5.96
C ASN A 118 6.27 -0.61 6.00
N PRO A 119 6.36 0.71 6.25
CA PRO A 119 7.62 1.43 6.35
C PRO A 119 8.63 0.80 7.33
N ILE A 120 8.15 0.24 8.46
CA ILE A 120 9.01 -0.48 9.43
C ILE A 120 9.65 -1.70 8.78
N ASP A 121 8.86 -2.50 8.06
CA ASP A 121 9.34 -3.71 7.38
C ASP A 121 10.23 -3.37 6.18
N ALA A 122 9.97 -2.25 5.49
CA ALA A 122 10.79 -1.77 4.39
C ALA A 122 12.25 -1.56 4.80
N ILE A 123 12.47 -1.00 5.99
CA ILE A 123 13.82 -0.83 6.57
C ILE A 123 14.49 -2.20 6.75
N GLY A 124 13.76 -3.19 7.27
CA GLY A 124 14.25 -4.56 7.44
C GLY A 124 14.62 -5.23 6.12
N VAL A 125 13.72 -5.14 5.12
CA VAL A 125 13.96 -5.65 3.77
C VAL A 125 15.18 -4.99 3.13
N GLN A 126 15.29 -3.66 3.25
CA GLN A 126 16.42 -2.91 2.71
C GLN A 126 17.74 -3.32 3.38
N ALA A 127 17.76 -3.38 4.71
CA ALA A 127 18.97 -3.74 5.45
C ALA A 127 19.47 -5.16 5.09
N ARG A 128 18.55 -6.12 4.89
CA ARG A 128 18.90 -7.50 4.51
C ARG A 128 19.43 -7.63 3.08
N ASN A 129 18.98 -6.77 2.18
CA ASN A 129 19.30 -6.88 0.75
C ASN A 129 20.23 -5.78 0.25
N THR A 130 20.87 -5.06 1.17
CA THR A 130 21.88 -4.06 0.83
C THR A 130 23.26 -4.72 0.81
N ILE A 131 23.96 -4.58 -0.30
CA ILE A 131 25.31 -5.08 -0.52
C ILE A 131 26.28 -3.92 -0.77
N GLN A 132 27.52 -4.06 -0.32
CA GLN A 132 28.58 -3.12 -0.68
C GLN A 132 29.23 -3.57 -1.98
N THR A 133 29.27 -2.69 -2.96
CA THR A 133 29.93 -2.94 -4.25
C THR A 133 31.46 -2.89 -4.09
N ALA A 134 32.19 -3.41 -5.06
CA ALA A 134 33.66 -3.32 -5.10
C ALA A 134 34.18 -1.86 -5.09
N THR A 135 33.35 -0.89 -5.47
CA THR A 135 33.64 0.55 -5.42
C THR A 135 33.29 1.19 -4.06
N GLY A 136 32.86 0.41 -3.07
CA GLY A 136 32.48 0.89 -1.73
C GLY A 136 31.09 1.50 -1.61
N GLN A 137 30.28 1.49 -2.67
CA GLN A 137 28.90 1.99 -2.63
C GLN A 137 27.93 0.94 -2.07
N TRP A 138 26.98 1.38 -1.28
CA TRP A 138 25.89 0.54 -0.80
C TRP A 138 24.73 0.55 -1.81
N VAL A 139 24.35 -0.62 -2.28
CA VAL A 139 23.28 -0.80 -3.26
C VAL A 139 22.31 -1.85 -2.78
N MET A 140 21.02 -1.53 -2.84
CA MET A 140 19.96 -2.53 -2.61
C MET A 140 19.79 -3.38 -3.87
N ALA A 141 19.89 -4.68 -3.74
CA ALA A 141 19.80 -5.64 -4.84
C ALA A 141 18.78 -6.74 -4.49
N LEU A 142 17.56 -6.64 -5.02
CA LEU A 142 16.57 -7.71 -4.99
C LEU A 142 16.48 -8.40 -6.35
N PRO A 143 16.32 -9.73 -6.40
CA PRO A 143 16.05 -10.48 -7.63
C PRO A 143 14.82 -9.95 -8.37
N TYR A 144 14.76 -10.23 -9.68
CA TYR A 144 13.63 -9.89 -10.56
C TYR A 144 13.29 -8.38 -10.64
N ASN A 145 14.22 -7.50 -10.25
CA ASN A 145 14.02 -6.04 -10.24
C ASN A 145 12.79 -5.62 -9.42
N ILE A 146 12.50 -6.37 -8.36
CA ILE A 146 11.43 -6.01 -7.42
C ILE A 146 11.97 -4.92 -6.50
N LYS A 147 11.19 -3.84 -6.36
CA LYS A 147 11.50 -2.75 -5.42
C LYS A 147 10.40 -2.68 -4.38
N PRO A 148 10.72 -2.63 -3.08
CA PRO A 148 9.74 -2.38 -2.05
C PRO A 148 9.21 -0.95 -2.18
N VAL A 149 7.91 -0.82 -2.01
CA VAL A 149 7.18 0.44 -1.91
C VAL A 149 6.60 0.50 -0.51
N GLU A 150 6.82 1.59 0.17
CA GLU A 150 6.32 1.82 1.51
C GLU A 150 4.84 2.20 1.46
N CYS A 151 4.04 1.59 2.35
CA CYS A 151 2.63 1.87 2.52
C CYS A 151 2.23 1.58 3.96
N GLU A 152 1.74 2.59 4.65
CA GLU A 152 1.32 2.49 6.06
C GLU A 152 0.09 1.59 6.24
N GLU A 153 -0.71 1.44 5.19
CA GLU A 153 -1.93 0.64 5.19
C GLU A 153 -1.69 -0.88 5.09
N VAL A 154 -0.45 -1.30 4.84
CA VAL A 154 -0.05 -2.71 4.93
C VAL A 154 0.31 -3.02 6.38
N PRO A 155 -0.30 -4.05 7.00
CA PRO A 155 0.04 -4.44 8.37
C PRO A 155 1.51 -4.83 8.52
N VAL A 156 2.10 -4.46 9.65
CA VAL A 156 3.47 -4.86 10.00
C VAL A 156 3.58 -6.39 9.99
N GLY A 157 4.69 -6.92 9.48
CA GLY A 157 4.92 -8.35 9.31
C GLY A 157 4.23 -8.95 8.09
N LYS A 158 3.74 -8.12 7.15
CA LYS A 158 3.16 -8.60 5.90
C LYS A 158 3.76 -7.91 4.69
N ALA A 159 3.88 -8.65 3.59
CA ALA A 159 4.23 -8.11 2.28
C ALA A 159 3.13 -8.39 1.28
N LEU A 160 2.70 -7.38 0.57
CA LEU A 160 1.76 -7.47 -0.53
C LEU A 160 2.53 -7.42 -1.85
N PHE A 161 2.37 -8.44 -2.68
CA PHE A 161 2.90 -8.47 -4.04
C PHE A 161 1.76 -8.36 -5.03
N PHE A 162 1.85 -7.46 -5.97
CA PHE A 162 0.86 -7.37 -7.03
C PHE A 162 1.48 -7.10 -8.40
N VAL A 163 0.74 -7.45 -9.45
CA VAL A 163 1.18 -7.26 -10.84
C VAL A 163 0.62 -5.96 -11.39
N LYS A 164 1.50 -5.03 -11.82
CA LYS A 164 1.10 -3.77 -12.47
C LYS A 164 0.14 -4.03 -13.62
N GLY A 165 -0.95 -3.22 -13.66
CA GLY A 165 -2.00 -3.33 -14.68
C GLY A 165 -3.00 -4.46 -14.46
N GLN A 166 -2.92 -5.20 -13.35
CA GLN A 166 -3.93 -6.19 -12.95
C GLN A 166 -4.91 -5.67 -11.90
N TYR A 167 -4.80 -4.41 -11.51
CA TYR A 167 -5.79 -3.69 -10.73
C TYR A 167 -6.41 -2.58 -11.59
N ILE A 168 -7.73 -2.50 -11.61
CA ILE A 168 -8.46 -1.46 -12.30
C ILE A 168 -8.91 -0.47 -11.26
N ALA A 169 -8.40 0.76 -11.32
CA ALA A 169 -8.84 1.87 -10.50
C ALA A 169 -9.50 2.92 -11.38
N ALA A 170 -10.59 3.49 -10.90
CA ALA A 170 -11.27 4.61 -11.52
C ALA A 170 -11.51 5.69 -10.46
N ILE A 171 -11.06 6.89 -10.73
CA ILE A 171 -11.27 8.08 -9.90
C ILE A 171 -12.04 9.07 -10.75
N ALA A 172 -13.15 9.58 -10.25
CA ALA A 172 -14.02 10.51 -10.95
C ALA A 172 -14.34 11.72 -10.08
N GLY A 173 -14.47 12.87 -10.73
CA GLY A 173 -14.68 14.15 -10.06
C GLY A 173 -13.36 14.86 -9.72
N GLY A 174 -13.29 16.15 -9.99
CA GLY A 174 -12.17 16.99 -9.55
C GLY A 174 -12.29 17.33 -8.07
N TYR A 175 -11.19 17.78 -7.47
CA TYR A 175 -11.19 18.34 -6.12
C TYR A 175 -12.06 19.60 -6.08
N LYS A 176 -13.26 19.46 -5.52
CA LYS A 176 -14.15 20.60 -5.26
C LYS A 176 -14.18 20.84 -3.77
N LEU A 177 -13.47 21.90 -3.35
CA LEU A 177 -13.56 22.40 -1.98
C LEU A 177 -14.91 23.04 -1.79
N LYS A 178 -15.61 22.67 -0.72
CA LYS A 178 -16.85 23.31 -0.27
C LYS A 178 -16.65 23.78 1.15
N GLU A 179 -17.10 24.98 1.41
CA GLU A 179 -17.11 25.63 2.71
C GLU A 179 -18.53 25.62 3.28
N PHE A 180 -18.65 25.37 4.57
CA PHE A 180 -19.89 25.39 5.34
C PHE A 180 -19.62 26.13 6.64
N ASP A 181 -20.08 27.37 6.71
CA ASP A 181 -19.89 28.29 7.83
C ASP A 181 -20.90 28.08 8.95
N GLN A 182 -22.08 27.55 8.66
CA GLN A 182 -23.17 27.39 9.62
C GLN A 182 -23.21 26.04 10.33
N THR A 183 -22.49 25.05 9.82
CA THR A 183 -22.56 23.66 10.34
C THR A 183 -21.97 23.54 11.73
N LEU A 184 -20.93 24.32 12.06
CA LEU A 184 -20.22 24.35 13.33
C LEU A 184 -20.27 25.74 13.97
N ALA A 185 -21.45 26.38 13.88
CA ALA A 185 -21.60 27.75 14.38
C ALA A 185 -21.42 27.90 15.91
N PHE A 186 -21.80 26.84 16.68
CA PHE A 186 -21.62 26.85 18.13
C PHE A 186 -20.18 26.62 18.56
N GLU A 187 -19.38 25.94 17.74
CA GLU A 187 -17.96 25.72 17.94
C GLU A 187 -17.08 26.84 17.38
N ASP A 188 -17.72 27.91 16.84
CA ASP A 188 -17.04 29.02 16.16
C ASP A 188 -16.01 28.53 15.11
N ALA A 189 -16.42 27.56 14.28
CA ALA A 189 -15.58 26.94 13.28
C ALA A 189 -16.28 26.83 11.92
N THR A 190 -15.50 26.84 10.87
CA THR A 190 -15.94 26.60 9.49
C THR A 190 -15.53 25.19 9.05
N LEU A 191 -16.48 24.48 8.47
CA LEU A 191 -16.26 23.13 7.95
C LEU A 191 -15.90 23.18 6.45
N TYR A 192 -14.73 22.69 6.13
CA TYR A 192 -14.28 22.50 4.74
C TYR A 192 -14.40 21.04 4.34
N THR A 193 -14.90 20.77 3.14
CA THR A 193 -15.07 19.41 2.64
C THR A 193 -14.55 19.25 1.21
N ILE A 194 -13.90 18.12 0.96
CA ILE A 194 -13.57 17.65 -0.39
C ILE A 194 -14.31 16.34 -0.63
N LYS A 195 -14.89 16.19 -1.83
CA LYS A 195 -15.59 14.97 -2.26
C LYS A 195 -15.06 14.50 -3.59
N GLN A 196 -14.83 13.20 -3.68
CA GLN A 196 -14.48 12.54 -4.92
C GLN A 196 -15.08 11.13 -4.96
N PHE A 197 -15.24 10.59 -6.15
CA PHE A 197 -15.69 9.22 -6.33
C PHE A 197 -14.49 8.36 -6.73
N ALA A 198 -14.30 7.27 -6.02
CA ALA A 198 -13.28 6.29 -6.33
C ALA A 198 -13.88 4.90 -6.37
N ASN A 199 -13.43 4.07 -7.28
CA ASN A 199 -13.76 2.67 -7.34
C ASN A 199 -12.54 1.89 -7.82
N GLY A 200 -12.44 0.63 -7.43
CA GLY A 200 -11.35 -0.22 -7.89
C GLY A 200 -11.57 -1.67 -7.54
N LYS A 201 -11.02 -2.53 -8.36
CA LYS A 201 -11.00 -3.98 -8.10
C LYS A 201 -9.83 -4.65 -8.81
N PRO A 202 -9.27 -5.73 -8.25
CA PRO A 202 -8.36 -6.60 -8.97
C PRO A 202 -9.09 -7.31 -10.13
N LYS A 203 -8.39 -7.59 -11.22
CA LYS A 203 -8.94 -8.34 -12.36
C LYS A 203 -9.24 -9.79 -11.99
N ASP A 204 -8.44 -10.36 -11.12
CA ASP A 204 -8.61 -11.69 -10.53
C ASP A 204 -7.97 -11.72 -9.14
N ASN A 205 -8.31 -12.74 -8.33
CA ASN A 205 -7.77 -12.89 -6.98
C ASN A 205 -6.26 -13.18 -6.95
N LYS A 206 -5.70 -13.72 -8.03
CA LYS A 206 -4.25 -13.94 -8.18
C LYS A 206 -3.51 -12.74 -8.75
N ALA A 207 -4.18 -11.60 -8.94
CA ALA A 207 -3.53 -10.35 -9.32
C ALA A 207 -2.61 -9.80 -8.22
N ALA A 208 -2.89 -10.19 -6.98
CA ALA A 208 -2.11 -9.84 -5.79
C ALA A 208 -2.02 -11.03 -4.83
N LEU A 209 -0.91 -11.15 -4.11
CA LEU A 209 -0.66 -12.17 -3.09
C LEU A 209 -0.10 -11.50 -1.84
N VAL A 210 -0.47 -12.05 -0.68
CA VAL A 210 0.02 -11.60 0.62
C VAL A 210 0.95 -12.67 1.18
N TYR A 211 2.08 -12.26 1.73
CA TYR A 211 3.05 -13.11 2.41
C TYR A 211 3.30 -12.59 3.81
N ASP A 212 3.61 -13.48 4.73
CA ASP A 212 4.08 -13.10 6.06
C ASP A 212 5.59 -12.82 6.02
N LEU A 213 6.01 -11.71 6.63
CA LEU A 213 7.42 -11.33 6.74
C LEU A 213 7.96 -11.75 8.11
N GLU A 214 9.01 -12.56 8.12
CA GLU A 214 9.72 -12.98 9.35
C GLU A 214 11.20 -12.56 9.26
N ILE A 215 11.44 -11.24 9.27
CA ILE A 215 12.80 -10.70 9.20
C ILE A 215 13.39 -10.64 10.60
N SER A 216 14.39 -11.46 10.89
CA SER A 216 15.12 -11.44 12.15
C SER A 216 16.57 -11.03 11.95
N PHE A 217 17.03 -10.04 12.72
CA PHE A 217 18.44 -9.68 12.80
C PHE A 217 19.05 -10.39 14.01
N THR A 218 19.47 -11.64 13.83
CA THR A 218 20.27 -12.32 14.85
C THR A 218 21.71 -11.83 14.71
N PRO A 219 22.34 -11.26 15.75
CA PRO A 219 23.77 -10.95 15.70
C PRO A 219 24.53 -12.25 15.41
N PRO A 220 25.65 -12.18 14.62
CA PRO A 220 26.47 -13.35 14.39
C PRO A 220 26.88 -13.92 15.75
N ALA A 221 26.71 -15.25 15.91
CA ALA A 221 27.13 -15.92 17.12
C ALA A 221 28.62 -15.61 17.33
N GLU A 222 28.97 -15.06 18.49
CA GLU A 222 30.37 -14.84 18.86
C GLU A 222 31.08 -16.19 18.76
N THR A 223 31.98 -16.32 17.78
CA THR A 223 32.87 -17.47 17.67
C THR A 223 33.81 -17.35 18.88
N LYS A 224 33.49 -18.07 19.95
CA LYS A 224 34.45 -18.23 21.06
C LYS A 224 35.66 -18.96 20.47
N THR A 225 36.66 -18.19 20.13
CA THR A 225 38.02 -18.69 19.86
C THR A 225 38.49 -19.37 21.12
N LYS A 226 38.66 -20.66 21.08
CA LYS A 226 39.40 -21.45 22.08
C LYS A 226 40.87 -21.32 21.84
#